data_4ff126a6c2b06561b34e5be388995568
#
_entry.id   4ff126a6c2b06561b34e5be388995568
#
_cell.length_a   1.000
_cell.length_b   1.000
_cell.length_c   1.000
_cell.angle_alpha   90.00
_cell.angle_beta   90.00
_cell.angle_gamma   90.00
#
_symmetry.space_group_name_H-M   'P 1'
#
loop_
_entity.id
_entity.type
_entity.pdbx_description
1 polymer ?
#
loop_
_entity_poly.entity_id
_entity_poly.type
_entity_poly.pdbx_seq_one_letter_code
_entity_poly.pdbx_strand_id
1 'polypeptide(L)'
;MTFRTNPSAPLWQTRLPATFRPSEKLAGLLQSPSLTAALRDLPCEFSVRLLYLGLADGSLLLDGGGPGKSYFCRDVELCLDGEPVVWARSQCLPSSGYWRQMLDCGNRPLGERLFAESADWQRSPLEFAALEGIPLPSVQNAQLARRSFFQRQNETLGLVECFLPALAGYL
;
A
#
# COMPACT_ATOMS: atom_id res chain seq x y z
N MET A 1 31.12 19.22 10.13
CA MET A 1 30.19 19.27 8.99
C MET A 1 29.60 17.89 8.82
N THR A 2 28.42 17.65 9.36
CA THR A 2 27.71 16.37 9.23
C THR A 2 26.92 16.44 7.95
N PHE A 3 27.34 15.68 6.94
CA PHE A 3 26.55 15.45 5.73
C PHE A 3 25.27 14.70 6.14
N ARG A 4 24.13 15.39 6.19
CA ARG A 4 22.83 14.72 6.17
C ARG A 4 22.70 14.06 4.81
N THR A 5 22.96 12.77 4.75
CA THR A 5 22.52 11.96 3.61
C THR A 5 21.00 12.07 3.56
N ASN A 6 20.50 12.71 2.52
CA ASN A 6 19.08 12.67 2.18
C ASN A 6 18.71 11.18 2.10
N PRO A 7 17.68 10.69 2.81
CA PRO A 7 17.28 9.31 2.65
C PRO A 7 16.99 9.08 1.18
N SER A 8 17.75 8.18 0.57
CA SER A 8 17.55 7.85 -0.84
C SER A 8 16.14 7.30 -1.01
N ALA A 9 15.41 7.83 -1.99
CA ALA A 9 14.08 7.33 -2.34
C ALA A 9 14.16 5.83 -2.69
N PRO A 10 13.10 5.03 -2.40
CA PRO A 10 13.08 3.62 -2.77
C PRO A 10 13.26 3.44 -4.27
N LEU A 11 14.00 2.42 -4.68
CA LEU A 11 14.11 2.03 -6.08
C LEU A 11 12.90 1.16 -6.45
N TRP A 12 11.95 1.75 -7.15
CA TRP A 12 10.76 1.05 -7.63
C TRP A 12 11.03 0.30 -8.93
N GLN A 13 10.59 -0.94 -9.02
CA GLN A 13 10.74 -1.80 -10.18
C GLN A 13 9.53 -2.74 -10.33
N THR A 14 9.24 -3.16 -11.55
CA THR A 14 8.08 -4.03 -11.86
C THR A 14 8.29 -5.51 -11.47
N ARG A 15 9.44 -5.83 -10.87
CA ARG A 15 9.78 -7.15 -10.36
C ARG A 15 10.19 -7.07 -8.90
N LEU A 16 10.08 -8.17 -8.19
CA LEU A 16 10.58 -8.25 -6.82
C LEU A 16 12.08 -7.96 -6.81
N PRO A 17 12.57 -7.15 -5.84
CA PRO A 17 13.99 -6.86 -5.72
C PRO A 17 14.83 -8.15 -5.60
N ALA A 18 15.96 -8.20 -6.28
CA ALA A 18 16.84 -9.38 -6.27
C ALA A 18 17.39 -9.73 -4.88
N THR A 19 17.45 -8.74 -3.99
CA THR A 19 17.86 -8.90 -2.59
C THR A 19 16.78 -9.54 -1.71
N PHE A 20 15.51 -9.51 -2.16
CA PHE A 20 14.39 -10.11 -1.46
C PHE A 20 14.11 -11.50 -2.00
N ARG A 21 14.25 -12.51 -1.16
CA ARG A 21 14.11 -13.93 -1.54
C ARG A 21 12.96 -14.57 -0.76
N PRO A 22 11.72 -14.36 -1.19
CA PRO A 22 10.56 -14.97 -0.57
C PRO A 22 10.44 -16.45 -0.91
N SER A 23 9.65 -17.18 -0.10
CA SER A 23 9.13 -18.49 -0.52
C SER A 23 8.26 -18.37 -1.78
N GLU A 24 8.02 -19.45 -2.48
CA GLU A 24 7.15 -19.45 -3.67
C GLU A 24 5.73 -18.97 -3.33
N LYS A 25 5.19 -19.40 -2.18
CA LYS A 25 3.88 -18.95 -1.69
C LYS A 25 3.83 -17.44 -1.43
N LEU A 26 4.86 -16.92 -0.76
CA LEU A 26 4.95 -15.49 -0.48
C LEU A 26 5.11 -14.70 -1.78
N ALA A 27 5.97 -15.14 -2.69
CA ALA A 27 6.14 -14.49 -4.00
C ALA A 27 4.83 -14.43 -4.79
N GLY A 28 4.06 -15.51 -4.80
CA GLY A 28 2.74 -15.55 -5.45
C GLY A 28 1.76 -14.56 -4.82
N LEU A 29 1.70 -14.49 -3.49
CA LEU A 29 0.84 -13.55 -2.78
C LEU A 29 1.25 -12.10 -3.06
N LEU A 30 2.55 -11.78 -2.97
CA LEU A 30 3.07 -10.43 -3.21
C LEU A 30 2.75 -9.90 -4.62
N GLN A 31 2.71 -10.79 -5.61
CA GLN A 31 2.45 -10.45 -7.01
C GLN A 31 0.97 -10.57 -7.40
N SER A 32 0.10 -10.98 -6.49
CA SER A 32 -1.34 -11.10 -6.76
C SER A 32 -1.94 -9.74 -7.14
N PRO A 33 -2.76 -9.66 -8.20
CA PRO A 33 -3.46 -8.42 -8.56
C PRO A 33 -4.33 -7.88 -7.42
N SER A 34 -5.00 -8.76 -6.67
CA SER A 34 -5.79 -8.42 -5.49
C SER A 34 -5.19 -9.02 -4.24
N LEU A 35 -4.50 -8.19 -3.45
CA LEU A 35 -3.94 -8.64 -2.18
C LEU A 35 -5.03 -9.07 -1.19
N THR A 36 -6.13 -8.35 -1.14
CA THR A 36 -7.28 -8.72 -0.30
C THR A 36 -7.80 -10.12 -0.62
N ALA A 37 -7.97 -10.44 -1.90
CA ALA A 37 -8.40 -11.78 -2.31
C ALA A 37 -7.38 -12.84 -1.90
N ALA A 38 -6.09 -12.59 -2.16
CA ALA A 38 -5.02 -13.52 -1.83
C ALA A 38 -4.91 -13.77 -0.31
N LEU A 39 -5.08 -12.74 0.52
CA LEU A 39 -5.07 -12.90 1.97
C LEU A 39 -6.31 -13.64 2.49
N ARG A 40 -7.48 -13.43 1.87
CA ARG A 40 -8.72 -14.13 2.23
C ARG A 40 -8.71 -15.61 1.88
N ASP A 41 -7.93 -16.03 0.89
CA ASP A 41 -7.78 -17.44 0.51
C ASP A 41 -6.93 -18.23 1.51
N LEU A 42 -6.27 -17.55 2.45
CA LEU A 42 -5.52 -18.23 3.51
C LEU A 42 -6.46 -18.82 4.57
N PRO A 43 -6.09 -19.94 5.21
CA PRO A 43 -6.94 -20.61 6.20
C PRO A 43 -6.90 -19.92 7.58
N CYS A 44 -7.19 -18.62 7.61
CA CYS A 44 -7.19 -17.77 8.80
C CYS A 44 -8.19 -16.63 8.64
N GLU A 45 -8.55 -15.98 9.73
CA GLU A 45 -9.50 -14.88 9.72
C GLU A 45 -8.85 -13.61 9.15
N PHE A 46 -9.39 -13.09 8.06
CA PHE A 46 -8.97 -11.83 7.46
C PHE A 46 -9.82 -10.67 8.00
N SER A 47 -9.16 -9.58 8.39
CA SER A 47 -9.84 -8.34 8.78
C SER A 47 -9.07 -7.09 8.35
N VAL A 48 -9.77 -5.95 8.32
CA VAL A 48 -9.19 -4.63 8.04
C VAL A 48 -9.39 -3.75 9.27
N ARG A 49 -8.31 -3.13 9.73
CA ARG A 49 -8.33 -2.15 10.80
C ARG A 49 -8.06 -0.77 10.21
N LEU A 50 -9.05 0.12 10.28
CA LEU A 50 -8.87 1.52 9.88
C LEU A 50 -8.04 2.25 10.93
N LEU A 51 -6.93 2.86 10.52
CA LEU A 51 -6.04 3.65 11.39
C LEU A 51 -6.29 5.15 11.25
N TYR A 52 -6.51 5.62 10.02
CA TYR A 52 -6.69 7.04 9.73
C TYR A 52 -7.50 7.25 8.45
N LEU A 53 -8.33 8.28 8.43
CA LEU A 53 -9.01 8.79 7.25
C LEU A 53 -9.10 10.32 7.35
N GLY A 54 -8.49 11.03 6.42
CA GLY A 54 -8.51 12.49 6.41
C GLY A 54 -7.33 13.10 5.66
N LEU A 55 -7.15 14.41 5.87
CA LEU A 55 -6.04 15.15 5.27
C LEU A 55 -4.75 14.90 6.04
N ALA A 56 -3.69 14.60 5.31
CA ALA A 56 -2.35 14.39 5.85
C ALA A 56 -1.29 14.68 4.79
N ASP A 57 -0.04 14.77 5.20
CA ASP A 57 1.08 14.80 4.25
C ASP A 57 1.10 13.51 3.44
N GLY A 58 1.36 13.61 2.15
CA GLY A 58 1.48 12.47 1.26
C GLY A 58 2.67 11.59 1.61
N SER A 59 2.54 10.29 1.35
CA SER A 59 3.63 9.34 1.56
C SER A 59 4.79 9.57 0.59
N LEU A 60 6.01 9.50 1.10
CA LEU A 60 7.23 9.48 0.28
C LEU A 60 7.32 8.23 -0.63
N LEU A 61 6.54 7.20 -0.33
CA LEU A 61 6.46 5.98 -1.12
C LEU A 61 5.56 6.12 -2.36
N LEU A 62 4.80 7.21 -2.45
CA LEU A 62 3.91 7.50 -3.58
C LEU A 62 4.37 8.78 -4.29
N ASP A 63 4.16 8.81 -5.61
CA ASP A 63 4.59 9.94 -6.42
C ASP A 63 3.93 11.25 -5.97
N GLY A 64 4.73 12.31 -5.90
CA GLY A 64 4.29 13.63 -5.49
C GLY A 64 4.06 13.79 -3.98
N GLY A 65 4.17 12.73 -3.18
CA GLY A 65 4.07 12.80 -1.73
C GLY A 65 5.27 13.47 -1.07
N GLY A 66 5.10 13.84 0.18
CA GLY A 66 6.16 14.43 1.01
C GLY A 66 5.65 15.51 1.96
N PRO A 67 6.53 16.00 2.85
CA PRO A 67 6.19 17.03 3.81
C PRO A 67 5.63 18.29 3.13
N GLY A 68 4.55 18.85 3.70
CA GLY A 68 3.91 20.07 3.19
C GLY A 68 3.03 19.88 1.96
N LYS A 69 2.89 18.65 1.45
CA LYS A 69 1.98 18.32 0.33
C LYS A 69 0.78 17.56 0.87
N SER A 70 -0.35 18.26 0.99
CA SER A 70 -1.58 17.68 1.55
C SER A 70 -2.29 16.77 0.57
N TYR A 71 -2.66 15.59 1.06
CA TYR A 71 -3.48 14.59 0.38
C TYR A 71 -4.65 14.17 1.26
N PHE A 72 -5.69 13.64 0.66
CA PHE A 72 -6.69 12.88 1.39
C PHE A 72 -6.22 11.43 1.46
N CYS A 73 -5.99 10.95 2.68
CA CYS A 73 -5.34 9.69 2.96
C CYS A 73 -6.26 8.74 3.72
N ARG A 74 -6.11 7.46 3.43
CA ARG A 74 -6.67 6.35 4.22
C ARG A 74 -5.56 5.38 4.57
N ASP A 75 -5.32 5.20 5.86
CA ASP A 75 -4.34 4.24 6.40
C ASP A 75 -5.06 3.08 7.06
N VAL A 76 -4.63 1.88 6.73
CA VAL A 76 -5.18 0.64 7.30
C VAL A 76 -4.09 -0.36 7.63
N GLU A 77 -4.43 -1.29 8.51
CA GLU A 77 -3.75 -2.57 8.64
C GLU A 77 -4.65 -3.67 8.08
N LEU A 78 -4.07 -4.54 7.26
CA LEU A 78 -4.66 -5.81 6.90
C LEU A 78 -4.16 -6.84 7.91
N CYS A 79 -5.08 -7.56 8.54
CA CYS A 79 -4.77 -8.46 9.63
C CYS A 79 -5.18 -9.90 9.28
N LEU A 80 -4.41 -10.86 9.78
CA LEU A 80 -4.72 -12.28 9.80
C LEU A 80 -4.79 -12.73 11.26
N ASP A 81 -5.90 -13.35 11.64
CA ASP A 81 -6.17 -13.73 13.04
C ASP A 81 -5.95 -12.56 14.03
N GLY A 82 -6.27 -11.34 13.59
CA GLY A 82 -6.10 -10.11 14.36
C GLY A 82 -4.68 -9.53 14.38
N GLU A 83 -3.69 -10.23 13.83
CA GLU A 83 -2.30 -9.76 13.74
C GLU A 83 -2.08 -8.96 12.45
N PRO A 84 -1.52 -7.72 12.52
CA PRO A 84 -1.20 -6.95 11.33
C PRO A 84 -0.13 -7.64 10.49
N VAL A 85 -0.43 -7.85 9.19
CA VAL A 85 0.49 -8.46 8.22
C VAL A 85 0.84 -7.52 7.07
N VAL A 86 0.03 -6.50 6.84
CA VAL A 86 0.27 -5.44 5.86
C VAL A 86 -0.21 -4.11 6.43
N TRP A 87 0.61 -3.09 6.30
CA TRP A 87 0.16 -1.70 6.44
C TRP A 87 -0.03 -1.12 5.04
N ALA A 88 -1.11 -0.39 4.83
CA ALA A 88 -1.39 0.21 3.54
C ALA A 88 -1.86 1.66 3.67
N ARG A 89 -1.39 2.50 2.74
CA ARG A 89 -1.91 3.85 2.53
C ARG A 89 -2.47 4.00 1.14
N SER A 90 -3.66 4.55 1.06
CA SER A 90 -4.26 5.07 -0.16
C SER A 90 -4.31 6.58 -0.08
N GLN A 91 -3.96 7.29 -1.15
CA GLN A 91 -4.01 8.76 -1.16
C GLN A 91 -4.44 9.32 -2.51
N CYS A 92 -5.19 10.41 -2.47
CA CYS A 92 -5.59 11.19 -3.63
C CYS A 92 -5.50 12.68 -3.32
N LEU A 93 -5.56 13.53 -4.35
CA LEU A 93 -5.64 14.96 -4.13
C LEU A 93 -6.90 15.32 -3.32
N PRO A 94 -6.85 16.34 -2.45
CA PRO A 94 -8.01 16.76 -1.67
C PRO A 94 -9.22 17.17 -2.53
N SER A 95 -8.95 17.61 -3.75
CA SER A 95 -9.99 18.01 -4.73
C SER A 95 -10.63 16.82 -5.46
N SER A 96 -10.09 15.61 -5.33
CA SER A 96 -10.59 14.42 -6.03
C SER A 96 -11.84 13.87 -5.35
N GLY A 97 -13.00 14.31 -5.77
CA GLY A 97 -14.28 13.91 -5.19
C GLY A 97 -14.56 12.42 -5.34
N TYR A 98 -14.27 11.85 -6.49
CA TYR A 98 -14.48 10.41 -6.76
C TYR A 98 -13.65 9.53 -5.84
N TRP A 99 -12.35 9.75 -5.78
CA TRP A 99 -11.46 8.92 -4.97
C TRP A 99 -11.67 9.11 -3.47
N ARG A 100 -11.97 10.35 -3.02
CA ARG A 100 -12.33 10.59 -1.62
C ARG A 100 -13.55 9.78 -1.20
N GLN A 101 -14.60 9.76 -2.02
CA GLN A 101 -15.79 8.96 -1.76
C GLN A 101 -15.48 7.46 -1.77
N MET A 102 -14.60 7.01 -2.68
CA MET A 102 -14.14 5.62 -2.73
C MET A 102 -13.40 5.21 -1.45
N LEU A 103 -12.57 6.09 -0.91
CA LEU A 103 -11.78 5.84 0.31
C LEU A 103 -12.62 5.81 1.59
N ASP A 104 -13.79 6.45 1.59
CA ASP A 104 -14.70 6.45 2.74
C ASP A 104 -15.51 5.15 2.80
N CYS A 105 -14.84 4.07 3.13
CA CYS A 105 -15.42 2.74 3.20
C CYS A 105 -15.26 2.05 4.58
N GLY A 106 -14.86 2.81 5.60
CA GLY A 106 -14.68 2.29 6.97
C GLY A 106 -13.68 1.15 7.04
N ASN A 107 -14.05 0.03 7.65
CA ASN A 107 -13.24 -1.20 7.75
C ASN A 107 -13.44 -2.16 6.56
N ARG A 108 -14.15 -1.74 5.52
CA ARG A 108 -14.30 -2.56 4.30
C ARG A 108 -13.00 -2.51 3.50
N PRO A 109 -12.56 -3.64 2.93
CA PRO A 109 -11.39 -3.65 2.06
C PRO A 109 -11.61 -2.75 0.85
N LEU A 110 -10.66 -1.84 0.58
CA LEU A 110 -10.72 -0.98 -0.60
C LEU A 110 -10.69 -1.80 -1.90
N GLY A 111 -9.93 -2.89 -1.91
CA GLY A 111 -9.85 -3.79 -3.06
C GLY A 111 -11.20 -4.33 -3.51
N GLU A 112 -12.10 -4.62 -2.59
CA GLU A 112 -13.47 -5.05 -2.93
C GLU A 112 -14.21 -3.97 -3.71
N ARG A 113 -14.10 -2.71 -3.29
CA ARG A 113 -14.73 -1.61 -4.00
C ARG A 113 -14.09 -1.34 -5.36
N LEU A 114 -12.76 -1.42 -5.42
CA LEU A 114 -12.03 -1.18 -6.67
C LEU A 114 -12.33 -2.23 -7.74
N PHE A 115 -12.53 -3.50 -7.35
CA PHE A 115 -12.70 -4.59 -8.30
C PHE A 115 -14.15 -5.10 -8.44
N ALA A 116 -15.10 -4.60 -7.63
CA ALA A 116 -16.51 -5.02 -7.67
C ALA A 116 -17.36 -4.26 -8.68
N GLU A 117 -16.96 -3.05 -9.06
CA GLU A 117 -17.71 -2.20 -10.00
C GLU A 117 -17.05 -2.26 -11.38
N SER A 118 -17.85 -2.09 -12.44
CA SER A 118 -17.34 -1.92 -13.80
C SER A 118 -16.47 -0.65 -13.81
N ALA A 119 -15.18 -0.84 -13.77
CA ALA A 119 -14.25 0.21 -13.52
C ALA A 119 -14.02 1.05 -14.79
N ASP A 120 -14.30 2.34 -14.73
CA ASP A 120 -13.84 3.33 -15.71
C ASP A 120 -12.48 3.94 -15.29
N TRP A 121 -11.65 3.14 -14.62
CA TRP A 121 -10.30 3.47 -14.22
C TRP A 121 -9.29 2.46 -14.78
N GLN A 122 -8.05 2.91 -14.93
CA GLN A 122 -6.93 2.07 -15.35
C GLN A 122 -5.93 1.96 -14.21
N ARG A 123 -5.41 0.76 -14.00
CA ARG A 123 -4.38 0.50 -12.99
C ARG A 123 -3.01 0.44 -13.65
N SER A 124 -2.03 1.12 -13.07
CA SER A 124 -0.63 0.96 -13.44
C SER A 124 -0.13 -0.46 -13.13
N PRO A 125 0.95 -0.93 -13.76
CA PRO A 125 1.65 -2.12 -13.31
C PRO A 125 1.99 -2.01 -11.81
N LEU A 126 2.05 -3.16 -11.12
CA LEU A 126 2.59 -3.23 -9.77
C LEU A 126 4.08 -2.93 -9.80
N GLU A 127 4.53 -2.10 -8.88
CA GLU A 127 5.93 -1.82 -8.64
C GLU A 127 6.30 -2.25 -7.22
N PHE A 128 7.51 -2.74 -7.05
CA PHE A 128 8.05 -3.26 -5.79
C PHE A 128 9.33 -2.52 -5.43
N ALA A 129 9.55 -2.29 -4.12
CA ALA A 129 10.78 -1.72 -3.62
C ALA A 129 11.16 -2.32 -2.27
N ALA A 130 12.45 -2.55 -2.07
CA ALA A 130 13.00 -2.82 -0.76
C ALA A 130 12.96 -1.55 0.09
N LEU A 131 12.60 -1.69 1.36
CA LEU A 131 12.46 -0.58 2.31
C LEU A 131 13.63 -0.48 3.28
N GLU A 132 14.66 -1.29 3.12
CA GLU A 132 15.83 -1.27 3.98
C GLU A 132 16.48 0.11 4.02
N GLY A 133 16.68 0.65 5.22
CA GLY A 133 17.28 1.96 5.42
C GLY A 133 16.36 3.15 5.14
N ILE A 134 15.08 2.94 4.82
CA ILE A 134 14.11 4.01 4.60
C ILE A 134 13.37 4.27 5.90
N PRO A 135 13.45 5.49 6.47
CA PRO A 135 12.72 5.82 7.68
C PRO A 135 11.24 6.00 7.36
N LEU A 136 10.42 5.06 7.83
CA LEU A 136 8.98 5.12 7.74
C LEU A 136 8.38 5.21 9.14
N PRO A 137 7.99 6.42 9.60
CA PRO A 137 7.50 6.62 10.96
C PRO A 137 6.27 5.78 11.32
N SER A 138 5.45 5.46 10.32
CA SER A 138 4.18 4.73 10.49
C SER A 138 4.30 3.22 10.32
N VAL A 139 5.46 2.72 9.85
CA VAL A 139 5.63 1.30 9.50
C VAL A 139 6.96 0.80 10.02
N GLN A 140 6.93 0.13 11.16
CA GLN A 140 8.14 -0.47 11.73
C GLN A 140 8.39 -1.84 11.11
N ASN A 141 9.65 -2.09 10.72
CA ASN A 141 10.16 -3.39 10.27
C ASN A 141 9.62 -3.92 8.93
N ALA A 142 8.88 -3.14 8.15
CA ALA A 142 8.54 -3.55 6.80
C ALA A 142 9.81 -3.60 5.92
N GLN A 143 10.02 -4.72 5.23
CA GLN A 143 11.19 -4.92 4.38
C GLN A 143 10.91 -4.70 2.90
N LEU A 144 9.66 -4.83 2.50
CA LEU A 144 9.19 -4.70 1.12
C LEU A 144 7.91 -3.90 1.07
N ALA A 145 7.79 -3.06 0.06
CA ALA A 145 6.53 -2.45 -0.34
C ALA A 145 6.20 -2.76 -1.79
N ARG A 146 4.91 -2.76 -2.10
CA ARG A 146 4.43 -2.67 -3.46
C ARG A 146 3.51 -1.46 -3.60
N ARG A 147 3.45 -0.90 -4.80
CA ARG A 147 2.55 0.21 -5.11
C ARG A 147 1.90 0.06 -6.47
N SER A 148 0.78 0.72 -6.64
CA SER A 148 0.13 0.93 -7.93
C SER A 148 -0.68 2.22 -7.90
N PHE A 149 -1.03 2.71 -9.09
CA PHE A 149 -1.81 3.92 -9.28
C PHE A 149 -3.05 3.59 -10.10
N PHE A 150 -4.17 4.16 -9.70
CA PHE A 150 -5.44 4.03 -10.40
C PHE A 150 -5.79 5.38 -11.02
N GLN A 151 -5.89 5.41 -12.33
CA GLN A 151 -6.18 6.62 -13.09
C GLN A 151 -7.61 6.59 -13.61
N ARG A 152 -8.38 7.63 -13.29
CA ARG A 152 -9.72 7.86 -13.79
C ARG A 152 -9.83 9.30 -14.26
N GLN A 153 -10.03 9.51 -15.56
CA GLN A 153 -9.98 10.85 -16.12
C GLN A 153 -8.67 11.56 -15.71
N ASN A 154 -8.74 12.73 -15.07
CA ASN A 154 -7.58 13.48 -14.59
C ASN A 154 -7.27 13.25 -13.11
N GLU A 155 -7.92 12.26 -12.47
CA GLU A 155 -7.78 11.97 -11.05
C GLU A 155 -7.00 10.68 -10.84
N THR A 156 -6.04 10.71 -9.92
CA THR A 156 -5.19 9.55 -9.58
C THR A 156 -5.36 9.18 -8.12
N LEU A 157 -5.53 7.88 -7.87
CA LEU A 157 -5.40 7.27 -6.54
C LEU A 157 -4.07 6.52 -6.49
N GLY A 158 -3.21 6.86 -5.53
CA GLY A 158 -2.01 6.08 -5.21
C GLY A 158 -2.31 5.09 -4.09
N LEU A 159 -1.82 3.87 -4.22
CA LEU A 159 -1.90 2.82 -3.21
C LEU A 159 -0.52 2.24 -2.98
N VAL A 160 -0.06 2.25 -1.74
CA VAL A 160 1.15 1.56 -1.29
C VAL A 160 0.81 0.59 -0.17
N GLU A 161 1.37 -0.60 -0.26
CA GLU A 161 1.19 -1.70 0.68
C GLU A 161 2.57 -2.13 1.17
N CYS A 162 2.81 -2.03 2.49
CA CYS A 162 4.05 -2.40 3.15
C CYS A 162 3.87 -3.72 3.87
N PHE A 163 4.66 -4.72 3.51
CA PHE A 163 4.54 -6.08 4.05
C PHE A 163 5.30 -6.19 5.37
N LEU A 164 4.58 -6.61 6.40
CA LEU A 164 5.12 -6.78 7.74
C LEU A 164 5.71 -8.19 7.93
N PRO A 165 6.72 -8.36 8.81
CA PRO A 165 7.38 -9.64 9.01
C PRO A 165 6.45 -10.78 9.42
N ALA A 166 5.36 -10.47 10.13
CA ALA A 166 4.38 -11.46 10.58
C ALA A 166 3.72 -12.25 9.45
N LEU A 167 3.63 -11.67 8.24
CA LEU A 167 3.00 -12.33 7.08
C LEU A 167 3.62 -13.69 6.76
N ALA A 168 4.94 -13.81 6.87
CA ALA A 168 5.65 -15.05 6.57
C ALA A 168 5.21 -16.23 7.45
N GLY A 169 4.74 -15.96 8.66
CA GLY A 169 4.24 -16.97 9.59
C GLY A 169 2.92 -17.63 9.20
N TYR A 170 2.21 -17.07 8.24
CA TYR A 170 0.90 -17.55 7.75
C TYR A 170 0.99 -18.34 6.43
N LEU A 171 2.19 -18.54 5.89
CA LEU A 171 2.40 -19.09 4.54
C LEU A 171 3.11 -20.44 4.51
#